data_06d5312f5920fe1e9c253e820dc0b506
#
_entry.id   06d5312f5920fe1e9c253e820dc0b506
#
_cell.length_a   1.000
_cell.length_b   1.000
_cell.length_c   1.000
_cell.angle_alpha   90.00
_cell.angle_beta   90.00
_cell.angle_gamma   90.00
#
_symmetry.space_group_name_H-M   'P 1'
#
loop_
_entity.id
_entity.type
_entity.pdbx_description
1 polymer ?
#
loop_
_entity_poly.entity_id
_entity_poly.type
_entity_poly.pdbx_seq_one_letter_code
_entity_poly.pdbx_strand_id
1 'polypeptide(L)'
;MTKIPEVNSTIFDKVSNSSREISINQNGEELFIGTAESEHIEMYLKAIWYLHEKGQDAKVSSIAKLLNVTQPSVVQMLRKLHNSNLVEYSQTKVTLTEDGRRIGRQMIRNTRLLEVMMKDALKIEVDEEMACGIEHHMKNIFTDAICTLLKHPIKCPHGHSIPKGKCCS
;
A
#
# COMPACT_ATOMS: atom_id res chain seq x y z
N MET A 1 -25.25 -1.58 -21.76
CA MET A 1 -25.14 -1.47 -20.28
C MET A 1 -24.37 -2.69 -19.80
N THR A 2 -23.06 -2.58 -19.69
CA THR A 2 -22.16 -3.70 -19.30
C THR A 2 -22.03 -3.69 -17.78
N LYS A 3 -22.49 -4.76 -17.14
CA LYS A 3 -22.37 -4.96 -15.68
C LYS A 3 -20.89 -4.97 -15.29
N ILE A 4 -20.51 -4.06 -14.38
CA ILE A 4 -19.21 -4.05 -13.71
C ILE A 4 -19.20 -5.26 -12.76
N PRO A 5 -18.18 -6.16 -12.79
CA PRO A 5 -18.10 -7.26 -11.85
C PRO A 5 -17.86 -6.72 -10.44
N GLU A 6 -18.65 -7.20 -9.47
CA GLU A 6 -18.50 -6.92 -8.05
C GLU A 6 -17.11 -7.35 -7.59
N VAL A 7 -16.35 -6.41 -7.07
CA VAL A 7 -15.07 -6.66 -6.43
C VAL A 7 -15.35 -7.24 -5.05
N ASN A 8 -14.83 -8.43 -4.81
CA ASN A 8 -14.96 -9.16 -3.55
C ASN A 8 -14.41 -8.31 -2.39
N SER A 9 -15.32 -7.66 -1.64
CA SER A 9 -15.04 -6.74 -0.52
C SER A 9 -14.49 -7.46 0.74
N THR A 10 -14.55 -8.79 0.75
CA THR A 10 -14.45 -9.63 1.96
C THR A 10 -13.10 -9.61 2.67
N ILE A 11 -12.01 -9.13 2.03
CA ILE A 11 -10.68 -9.14 2.67
C ILE A 11 -10.41 -7.82 3.38
N PHE A 12 -10.84 -6.71 2.81
CA PHE A 12 -10.79 -5.42 3.50
C PHE A 12 -11.74 -5.41 4.70
N ASP A 13 -12.87 -6.10 4.63
CA ASP A 13 -13.82 -6.24 5.74
C ASP A 13 -13.26 -7.05 6.92
N LYS A 14 -12.32 -7.96 6.70
CA LYS A 14 -11.64 -8.70 7.79
C LYS A 14 -10.59 -7.86 8.54
N VAL A 15 -9.99 -6.87 7.87
CA VAL A 15 -9.02 -5.94 8.49
C VAL A 15 -9.73 -4.73 9.08
N SER A 16 -10.89 -4.36 8.54
CA SER A 16 -11.68 -3.19 8.89
C SER A 16 -12.94 -3.50 9.70
N ASN A 17 -12.96 -4.59 10.48
CA ASN A 17 -14.03 -4.79 11.47
C ASN A 17 -13.86 -3.89 12.72
N SER A 18 -13.08 -2.82 12.60
CA SER A 18 -13.12 -1.60 13.39
C SER A 18 -13.85 -0.56 12.56
N SER A 19 -15.17 -0.54 12.69
CA SER A 19 -16.11 0.54 12.40
C SER A 19 -15.59 1.61 11.43
N ARG A 20 -15.93 1.51 10.14
CA ARG A 20 -16.07 2.72 9.32
C ARG A 20 -17.29 3.47 9.85
N GLU A 21 -17.13 4.15 10.97
CA GLU A 21 -18.11 5.13 11.40
C GLU A 21 -17.99 6.32 10.44
N ILE A 22 -18.95 6.44 9.55
CA ILE A 22 -19.23 7.70 8.89
C ILE A 22 -19.72 8.61 10.03
N SER A 23 -18.82 9.42 10.59
CA SER A 23 -19.22 10.46 11.50
C SER A 23 -19.70 11.63 10.68
N ILE A 24 -20.97 11.97 10.87
CA ILE A 24 -21.54 13.19 10.32
C ILE A 24 -21.23 14.31 11.33
N ASN A 25 -20.58 15.40 10.88
CA ASN A 25 -20.38 16.56 11.73
C ASN A 25 -21.71 17.28 12.03
N GLN A 26 -21.69 18.23 12.95
CA GLN A 26 -22.87 19.00 13.34
C GLN A 26 -23.53 19.79 12.19
N ASN A 27 -22.86 19.90 11.04
CA ASN A 27 -23.36 20.58 9.83
C ASN A 27 -23.89 19.58 8.78
N GLY A 28 -23.94 18.27 9.07
CA GLY A 28 -24.42 17.25 8.13
C GLY A 28 -23.43 16.86 7.04
N GLU A 29 -22.15 17.26 7.17
CA GLU A 29 -21.09 16.90 6.22
C GLU A 29 -20.49 15.54 6.58
N GLU A 30 -20.30 14.67 5.57
CA GLU A 30 -19.62 13.40 5.72
C GLU A 30 -18.12 13.64 5.96
N LEU A 31 -17.61 13.23 7.13
CA LEU A 31 -16.20 13.21 7.43
C LEU A 31 -15.61 11.89 6.95
N PHE A 32 -14.76 11.93 5.93
CA PHE A 32 -13.95 10.80 5.50
C PHE A 32 -12.82 10.59 6.52
N ILE A 33 -13.06 9.77 7.52
CA ILE A 33 -12.01 9.32 8.44
C ILE A 33 -11.31 8.14 7.76
N GLY A 34 -10.24 8.45 7.01
CA GLY A 34 -9.25 7.45 6.68
C GLY A 34 -8.70 6.90 7.98
N THR A 35 -8.81 5.59 8.23
CA THR A 35 -8.32 5.02 9.47
C THR A 35 -6.80 5.00 9.40
N ALA A 36 -6.11 5.80 10.19
CA ALA A 36 -4.66 5.80 10.38
C ALA A 36 -4.09 4.37 10.58
N GLU A 37 -4.93 3.47 11.04
CA GLU A 37 -4.60 2.06 11.24
C GLU A 37 -4.43 1.27 9.94
N SER A 38 -5.26 1.48 8.92
CA SER A 38 -5.10 0.81 7.62
C SER A 38 -3.85 1.28 6.90
N GLU A 39 -3.53 2.56 6.97
CA GLU A 39 -2.32 3.13 6.40
C GLU A 39 -1.06 2.57 7.06
N HIS A 40 -1.05 2.42 8.39
CA HIS A 40 0.05 1.77 9.10
C HIS A 40 0.25 0.32 8.64
N ILE A 41 -0.82 -0.46 8.48
CA ILE A 41 -0.75 -1.83 7.96
C ILE A 41 -0.12 -1.83 6.55
N GLU A 42 -0.59 -0.99 5.66
CA GLU A 42 -0.12 -0.88 4.28
C GLU A 42 1.36 -0.46 4.22
N MET A 43 1.78 0.49 5.06
CA MET A 43 3.18 0.91 5.19
C MET A 43 4.10 -0.25 5.57
N TYR A 44 3.71 -1.09 6.53
CA TYR A 44 4.51 -2.25 6.92
C TYR A 44 4.56 -3.31 5.83
N LEU A 45 3.44 -3.61 5.16
CA LEU A 45 3.40 -4.56 4.04
C LEU A 45 4.24 -4.07 2.85
N LYS A 46 4.19 -2.78 2.54
CA LYS A 46 5.04 -2.11 1.56
C LYS A 46 6.53 -2.24 1.91
N ALA A 47 6.88 -1.97 3.17
CA ALA A 47 8.27 -2.06 3.64
C ALA A 47 8.82 -3.49 3.54
N ILE A 48 8.04 -4.50 3.94
CA ILE A 48 8.41 -5.92 3.82
C ILE A 48 8.55 -6.31 2.36
N TRP A 49 7.61 -5.92 1.49
CA TRP A 49 7.73 -6.13 0.05
C TRP A 49 9.01 -5.53 -0.52
N TYR A 50 9.31 -4.27 -0.18
CA TYR A 50 10.49 -3.57 -0.66
C TYR A 50 11.79 -4.28 -0.25
N LEU A 51 11.91 -4.75 0.99
CA LEU A 51 13.07 -5.51 1.46
C LEU A 51 13.24 -6.79 0.65
N HIS A 52 12.15 -7.55 0.42
CA HIS A 52 12.20 -8.77 -0.39
C HIS A 52 12.59 -8.49 -1.85
N GLU A 53 12.07 -7.42 -2.45
CA GLU A 53 12.45 -7.01 -3.82
C GLU A 53 13.95 -6.69 -3.94
N LYS A 54 14.55 -6.16 -2.87
CA LYS A 54 16.01 -5.92 -2.77
C LYS A 54 16.82 -7.19 -2.46
N GLY A 55 16.20 -8.35 -2.35
CA GLY A 55 16.85 -9.59 -1.94
C GLY A 55 17.31 -9.58 -0.48
N GLN A 56 16.73 -8.71 0.34
CA GLN A 56 17.06 -8.58 1.76
C GLN A 56 16.04 -9.32 2.64
N ASP A 57 16.54 -9.91 3.74
CA ASP A 57 15.66 -10.48 4.75
C ASP A 57 14.86 -9.36 5.46
N ALA A 58 13.54 -9.51 5.50
CA ALA A 58 12.70 -8.68 6.33
C ALA A 58 12.83 -9.12 7.79
N LYS A 59 13.68 -8.42 8.54
CA LYS A 59 13.90 -8.60 9.98
C LYS A 59 13.33 -7.39 10.74
N VAL A 60 13.01 -7.58 12.02
CA VAL A 60 12.51 -6.50 12.88
C VAL A 60 13.39 -5.24 12.79
N SER A 61 14.72 -5.43 12.84
CA SER A 61 15.68 -4.31 12.76
C SER A 61 15.70 -3.62 11.39
N SER A 62 15.57 -4.39 10.29
CA SER A 62 15.53 -3.82 8.94
C SER A 62 14.26 -3.02 8.70
N ILE A 63 13.12 -3.54 9.17
CA ILE A 63 11.83 -2.86 9.08
C ILE A 63 11.83 -1.59 9.95
N ALA A 64 12.33 -1.69 11.20
CA ALA A 64 12.42 -0.54 12.11
C ALA A 64 13.26 0.60 11.50
N LYS A 65 14.42 0.25 10.91
CA LYS A 65 15.28 1.22 10.24
C LYS A 65 14.59 1.85 9.01
N LEU A 66 13.93 1.04 8.19
CA LEU A 66 13.29 1.52 6.96
C LEU A 66 12.11 2.46 7.25
N LEU A 67 11.30 2.15 8.28
CA LEU A 67 10.14 2.94 8.67
C LEU A 67 10.43 4.03 9.71
N ASN A 68 11.69 4.12 10.18
CA ASN A 68 12.10 5.06 11.24
C ASN A 68 11.25 4.93 12.51
N VAL A 69 10.99 3.69 12.95
CA VAL A 69 10.23 3.36 14.15
C VAL A 69 11.04 2.47 15.10
N THR A 70 10.57 2.31 16.35
CA THR A 70 11.25 1.45 17.33
C THR A 70 11.02 -0.03 17.03
N GLN A 71 11.99 -0.89 17.39
CA GLN A 71 11.83 -2.34 17.22
C GLN A 71 10.63 -2.92 18.01
N PRO A 72 10.34 -2.49 19.25
CA PRO A 72 9.13 -2.90 19.96
C PRO A 72 7.84 -2.59 19.18
N SER A 73 7.74 -1.41 18.55
CA SER A 73 6.60 -1.02 17.71
C SER A 73 6.45 -1.96 16.51
N VAL A 74 7.59 -2.33 15.88
CA VAL A 74 7.59 -3.32 14.78
C VAL A 74 7.08 -4.66 15.25
N VAL A 75 7.56 -5.17 16.40
CA VAL A 75 7.11 -6.46 16.94
C VAL A 75 5.60 -6.45 17.22
N GLN A 76 5.09 -5.38 17.79
CA GLN A 76 3.66 -5.23 18.05
C GLN A 76 2.85 -5.28 16.75
N MET A 77 3.27 -4.53 15.73
CA MET A 77 2.58 -4.51 14.45
C MET A 77 2.68 -5.87 13.71
N LEU A 78 3.86 -6.52 13.73
CA LEU A 78 4.03 -7.84 13.11
C LEU A 78 3.13 -8.90 13.73
N ARG A 79 2.93 -8.86 15.05
CA ARG A 79 1.96 -9.75 15.73
C ARG A 79 0.53 -9.50 15.23
N LYS A 80 0.15 -8.23 15.08
CA LYS A 80 -1.16 -7.85 14.56
C LYS A 80 -1.34 -8.33 13.11
N LEU A 81 -0.35 -8.09 12.24
CA LEU A 81 -0.36 -8.54 10.85
C LEU A 81 -0.41 -10.08 10.73
N HIS A 82 0.28 -10.79 11.63
CA HIS A 82 0.25 -12.24 11.71
C HIS A 82 -1.15 -12.75 12.09
N ASN A 83 -1.75 -12.17 13.11
CA ASN A 83 -3.12 -12.52 13.53
C ASN A 83 -4.17 -12.22 12.44
N SER A 84 -3.91 -11.22 11.59
CA SER A 84 -4.74 -10.90 10.42
C SER A 84 -4.39 -11.71 9.17
N ASN A 85 -3.49 -12.70 9.27
CA ASN A 85 -3.04 -13.54 8.17
C ASN A 85 -2.43 -12.75 7.00
N LEU A 86 -1.75 -11.65 7.27
CA LEU A 86 -1.08 -10.82 6.25
C LEU A 86 0.43 -11.10 6.19
N VAL A 87 1.02 -11.58 7.27
CA VAL A 87 2.41 -12.01 7.34
C VAL A 87 2.54 -13.33 8.10
N GLU A 88 3.57 -14.10 7.75
CA GLU A 88 4.10 -15.14 8.60
C GLU A 88 5.25 -14.54 9.39
N TYR A 89 5.14 -14.57 10.71
CA TYR A 89 6.13 -14.00 11.61
C TYR A 89 6.68 -15.06 12.55
N SER A 90 7.96 -15.35 12.43
CA SER A 90 8.74 -16.17 13.36
C SER A 90 9.84 -15.33 14.01
N GLN A 91 10.53 -15.88 15.00
CA GLN A 91 11.56 -15.14 15.75
C GLN A 91 12.67 -14.52 14.86
N THR A 92 12.92 -15.08 13.69
CA THR A 92 14.04 -14.69 12.83
C THR A 92 13.64 -14.19 11.46
N LYS A 93 12.38 -14.41 11.04
CA LYS A 93 11.97 -14.15 9.67
C LYS A 93 10.53 -13.61 9.59
N VAL A 94 10.35 -12.64 8.71
CA VAL A 94 9.05 -12.10 8.34
C VAL A 94 8.84 -12.36 6.85
N THR A 95 7.73 -13.00 6.48
CA THR A 95 7.34 -13.21 5.09
C THR A 95 5.90 -12.76 4.87
N LEU A 96 5.62 -12.24 3.69
CA LEU A 96 4.26 -11.89 3.31
C LEU A 96 3.46 -13.14 2.94
N THR A 97 2.25 -13.27 3.44
CA THR A 97 1.25 -14.19 2.90
C THR A 97 0.83 -13.75 1.49
N GLU A 98 0.00 -14.52 0.81
CA GLU A 98 -0.52 -14.11 -0.50
C GLU A 98 -1.32 -12.79 -0.41
N ASP A 99 -2.16 -12.63 0.62
CA ASP A 99 -2.91 -11.40 0.87
C ASP A 99 -2.01 -10.22 1.22
N GLY A 100 -1.03 -10.42 2.11
CA GLY A 100 -0.05 -9.39 2.44
C GLY A 100 0.79 -8.98 1.23
N ARG A 101 1.17 -9.95 0.40
CA ARG A 101 1.89 -9.72 -0.85
C ARG A 101 1.08 -8.89 -1.83
N ARG A 102 -0.21 -9.18 -1.98
CA ARG A 102 -1.12 -8.46 -2.85
C ARG A 102 -1.24 -6.99 -2.43
N ILE A 103 -1.39 -6.72 -1.12
CA ILE A 103 -1.48 -5.35 -0.60
C ILE A 103 -0.14 -4.61 -0.78
N GLY A 104 0.96 -5.19 -0.32
CA GLY A 104 2.30 -4.56 -0.43
C GLY A 104 2.69 -4.25 -1.88
N ARG A 105 2.37 -5.19 -2.81
CA ARG A 105 2.57 -4.99 -4.25
C ARG A 105 1.75 -3.84 -4.80
N GLN A 106 0.49 -3.70 -4.33
CA GLN A 106 -0.38 -2.60 -4.76
C GLN A 106 0.16 -1.24 -4.27
N MET A 107 0.62 -1.15 -3.03
CA MET A 107 1.22 0.08 -2.49
C MET A 107 2.46 0.49 -3.28
N ILE A 108 3.38 -0.45 -3.52
CA ILE A 108 4.57 -0.20 -4.37
C ILE A 108 4.17 0.29 -5.77
N ARG A 109 3.12 -0.30 -6.36
CA ARG A 109 2.62 0.11 -7.67
C ARG A 109 2.07 1.53 -7.63
N ASN A 110 1.28 1.87 -6.62
CA ASN A 110 0.71 3.20 -6.42
C ASN A 110 1.81 4.26 -6.32
N THR A 111 2.76 4.08 -5.41
CA THR A 111 3.90 5.00 -5.23
C THR A 111 4.63 5.23 -6.55
N ARG A 112 5.05 4.16 -7.21
CA ARG A 112 5.88 4.25 -8.42
C ARG A 112 5.16 4.91 -9.60
N LEU A 113 3.84 4.72 -9.71
CA LEU A 113 3.05 5.43 -10.72
C LEU A 113 2.86 6.91 -10.38
N LEU A 114 2.73 7.27 -9.10
CA LEU A 114 2.71 8.66 -8.67
C LEU A 114 4.05 9.36 -8.97
N GLU A 115 5.17 8.71 -8.70
CA GLU A 115 6.51 9.23 -9.04
C GLU A 115 6.64 9.50 -10.55
N VAL A 116 6.18 8.57 -11.40
CA VAL A 116 6.16 8.75 -12.86
C VAL A 116 5.23 9.89 -13.26
N MET A 117 4.06 9.97 -12.66
CA MET A 117 3.11 11.03 -12.94
C MET A 117 3.69 12.41 -12.60
N MET A 118 4.31 12.56 -11.43
CA MET A 118 4.95 13.82 -11.03
C MET A 118 6.02 14.22 -12.03
N LYS A 119 6.96 13.31 -12.33
CA LYS A 119 8.10 13.63 -13.17
C LYS A 119 7.74 13.79 -14.65
N ASP A 120 7.01 12.82 -15.22
CA ASP A 120 6.84 12.72 -16.66
C ASP A 120 5.60 13.45 -17.19
N ALA A 121 4.49 13.46 -16.42
CA ALA A 121 3.26 14.11 -16.85
C ALA A 121 3.13 15.54 -16.30
N LEU A 122 3.37 15.73 -15.00
CA LEU A 122 3.22 17.04 -14.35
C LEU A 122 4.48 17.92 -14.46
N LYS A 123 5.66 17.34 -14.79
CA LYS A 123 6.94 18.04 -14.89
C LYS A 123 7.36 18.74 -13.60
N ILE A 124 7.06 18.12 -12.47
CA ILE A 124 7.51 18.53 -11.14
C ILE A 124 8.53 17.53 -10.58
N GLU A 125 9.30 17.96 -9.60
CA GLU A 125 10.19 17.04 -8.87
C GLU A 125 9.36 16.00 -8.11
N VAL A 126 9.94 14.80 -7.94
CA VAL A 126 9.32 13.72 -7.19
C VAL A 126 9.29 14.09 -5.70
N ASP A 127 8.11 14.18 -5.14
CA ASP A 127 7.88 14.38 -3.72
C ASP A 127 7.43 13.05 -3.10
N GLU A 128 8.36 12.39 -2.41
CA GLU A 128 8.13 11.07 -1.81
C GLU A 128 7.12 11.12 -0.66
N GLU A 129 7.07 12.23 0.09
CA GLU A 129 6.12 12.44 1.18
C GLU A 129 4.70 12.58 0.62
N MET A 130 4.54 13.40 -0.40
CA MET A 130 3.26 13.56 -1.11
C MET A 130 2.80 12.24 -1.74
N ALA A 131 3.70 11.52 -2.42
CA ALA A 131 3.39 10.23 -3.02
C ALA A 131 2.93 9.22 -1.96
N CYS A 132 3.60 9.18 -0.80
CA CYS A 132 3.23 8.32 0.32
C CYS A 132 1.85 8.69 0.88
N GLY A 133 1.53 9.96 1.04
CA GLY A 133 0.21 10.41 1.52
C GLY A 133 -0.93 10.06 0.56
N ILE A 134 -0.71 10.17 -0.75
CA ILE A 134 -1.74 9.91 -1.75
C ILE A 134 -1.98 8.40 -1.97
N GLU A 135 -0.93 7.57 -1.94
CA GLU A 135 -1.00 6.16 -2.32
C GLU A 135 -2.03 5.34 -1.53
N HIS A 136 -2.22 5.67 -0.25
CA HIS A 136 -3.16 4.99 0.64
C HIS A 136 -4.63 5.20 0.26
N HIS A 137 -4.92 6.28 -0.44
CA HIS A 137 -6.27 6.61 -0.91
C HIS A 137 -6.53 6.15 -2.36
N MET A 138 -5.53 5.59 -3.04
CA MET A 138 -5.67 5.14 -4.42
C MET A 138 -6.35 3.78 -4.52
N LYS A 139 -7.58 3.77 -5.02
CA LYS A 139 -8.28 2.54 -5.40
C LYS A 139 -7.71 1.96 -6.69
N ASN A 140 -7.80 0.64 -6.89
CA ASN A 140 -7.28 -0.06 -8.06
C ASN A 140 -7.71 0.55 -9.40
N ILE A 141 -8.97 0.98 -9.50
CA ILE A 141 -9.48 1.61 -10.71
C ILE A 141 -8.74 2.92 -11.04
N PHE A 142 -8.42 3.72 -10.02
CA PHE A 142 -7.67 4.96 -10.17
C PHE A 142 -6.21 4.69 -10.54
N THR A 143 -5.59 3.72 -9.89
CA THR A 143 -4.22 3.27 -10.19
C THR A 143 -4.11 2.77 -11.64
N ASP A 144 -5.08 1.97 -12.10
CA ASP A 144 -5.09 1.45 -13.47
C ASP A 144 -5.33 2.57 -14.50
N ALA A 145 -6.17 3.56 -14.18
CA ALA A 145 -6.39 4.73 -15.02
C ALA A 145 -5.11 5.58 -15.15
N ILE A 146 -4.40 5.86 -14.05
CA ILE A 146 -3.09 6.54 -14.08
C ILE A 146 -2.09 5.74 -14.92
N CYS A 147 -1.98 4.43 -14.70
CA CYS A 147 -1.07 3.58 -15.45
C CYS A 147 -1.36 3.64 -16.97
N THR A 148 -2.63 3.64 -17.37
CA THR A 148 -3.05 3.76 -18.76
C THR A 148 -2.73 5.15 -19.33
N LEU A 149 -3.03 6.21 -18.57
CA LEU A 149 -2.69 7.58 -18.94
C LEU A 149 -1.18 7.76 -19.21
N LEU A 150 -0.35 7.14 -18.37
CA LEU A 150 1.10 7.15 -18.49
C LEU A 150 1.64 6.14 -19.53
N LYS A 151 0.78 5.48 -20.30
CA LYS A 151 1.16 4.49 -21.33
C LYS A 151 1.91 3.27 -20.78
N HIS A 152 1.46 2.77 -19.64
CA HIS A 152 1.97 1.56 -18.99
C HIS A 152 3.48 1.57 -18.71
N PRO A 153 4.00 2.54 -17.94
CA PRO A 153 5.42 2.61 -17.64
C PRO A 153 5.88 1.35 -16.90
N ILE A 154 7.05 0.86 -17.26
CA ILE A 154 7.63 -0.36 -16.67
C ILE A 154 8.62 -0.07 -15.54
N LYS A 155 9.11 1.16 -15.44
CA LYS A 155 10.04 1.62 -14.40
C LYS A 155 9.65 2.99 -13.88
N CYS A 156 9.88 3.22 -12.60
CA CYS A 156 9.76 4.54 -12.00
C CYS A 156 11.03 5.39 -12.22
N PRO A 157 11.03 6.70 -11.91
CA PRO A 157 12.19 7.57 -12.07
C PRO A 157 13.46 7.09 -11.37
N HIS A 158 13.32 6.32 -10.29
CA HIS A 158 14.43 5.71 -9.54
C HIS A 158 14.94 4.39 -10.16
N GLY A 159 14.40 3.98 -11.33
CA GLY A 159 14.81 2.76 -12.04
C GLY A 159 14.19 1.46 -11.53
N HIS A 160 13.32 1.52 -10.53
CA HIS A 160 12.63 0.32 -9.99
C HIS A 160 11.46 -0.11 -10.89
N SER A 161 11.27 -1.43 -11.00
CA SER A 161 10.21 -2.01 -11.81
C SER A 161 8.82 -1.70 -11.23
N ILE A 162 7.88 -1.26 -12.07
CA ILE A 162 6.49 -1.04 -11.67
C ILE A 162 5.72 -2.36 -11.80
N PRO A 163 5.10 -2.86 -10.71
CA PRO A 163 4.29 -4.07 -10.80
C PRO A 163 3.14 -3.91 -11.79
N LYS A 164 2.93 -4.89 -12.68
CA LYS A 164 1.82 -4.87 -13.65
C LYS A 164 0.47 -4.92 -12.94
N GLY A 165 -0.50 -4.14 -13.41
CA GLY A 165 -1.90 -4.23 -13.02
C GLY A 165 -2.75 -4.88 -14.09
N LYS A 166 -4.07 -4.92 -13.87
CA LYS A 166 -5.01 -5.49 -14.85
C LYS A 166 -5.02 -4.73 -16.18
N CYS A 167 -4.74 -3.42 -16.15
CA CYS A 167 -4.65 -2.58 -17.34
C CYS A 167 -3.42 -2.87 -18.23
N CYS A 168 -2.46 -3.69 -17.77
CA CYS A 168 -1.22 -3.99 -18.48
C CYS A 168 -1.26 -5.36 -19.19
N SER A 169 -2.44 -5.96 -19.33
CA SER A 169 -2.67 -7.24 -20.03
C SER A 169 -2.73 -7.06 -21.53
#